data_9c08bb7a62487e61c5c8f4bf84356718
#
_entry.id   9c08bb7a62487e61c5c8f4bf84356718
#
_cell.length_a   1.000
_cell.length_b   1.000
_cell.length_c   1.000
_cell.angle_alpha   90.00
_cell.angle_beta   90.00
_cell.angle_gamma   90.00
#
_symmetry.space_group_name_H-M   'P 1'
#
loop_
_entity.id
_entity.type
_entity.pdbx_description
1 polymer ?
#
loop_
_entity_poly.entity_id
_entity_poly.type
_entity_poly.pdbx_seq_one_letter_code
_entity_poly.pdbx_strand_id
1 'polypeptide(L)'
;MAAKTRFFTRFIRIFRLIGWFFATAARLRRLDGFTLAERNRILRDASARCLQLLNVRVDAANPPPEYQGSLLVTPNHISWLDIFVVSLFYPSSFIAMKELAGWPLIGAAVRNAGTVFIDRSNRKDIDPITAAMSETLKAGGNVCFFPEARTSLGNGVLPLKAALFQAAINSGCAVQPVAMRYYAGGRRTEAVSFAHVGLIRSLWQVVSLPEIRVSVDIPPPLLPQEVQHKDRFEIKDSVQAYLSAQVLADSPAPERLL
;
A
#
# COMPACT_ATOMS: atom_id res chain seq x y z
N MET A 1 -15.20 18.82 13.80
CA MET A 1 -15.46 17.37 13.72
C MET A 1 -16.10 17.07 12.37
N ALA A 2 -15.57 16.09 11.61
CA ALA A 2 -16.22 15.67 10.36
C ALA A 2 -17.60 15.05 10.70
N ALA A 3 -18.63 15.33 9.87
CA ALA A 3 -19.93 14.71 10.01
C ALA A 3 -19.77 13.18 9.96
N LYS A 4 -20.56 12.46 10.75
CA LYS A 4 -20.55 10.99 10.74
C LYS A 4 -21.71 10.46 9.89
N THR A 5 -21.51 9.33 9.21
CA THR A 5 -22.58 8.65 8.47
C THR A 5 -23.69 8.19 9.42
N ARG A 6 -24.92 8.07 8.89
CA ARG A 6 -26.05 7.48 9.63
C ARG A 6 -25.71 6.04 10.05
N PHE A 7 -26.22 5.61 11.20
CA PHE A 7 -25.93 4.29 11.76
C PHE A 7 -26.18 3.13 10.76
N PHE A 8 -27.33 3.11 10.09
CA PHE A 8 -27.66 2.09 9.08
C PHE A 8 -26.67 2.06 7.90
N THR A 9 -26.18 3.21 7.46
CA THR A 9 -25.21 3.28 6.36
C THR A 9 -23.92 2.55 6.71
N ARG A 10 -23.48 2.60 7.97
CA ARG A 10 -22.26 1.90 8.43
C ARG A 10 -22.43 0.39 8.33
N PHE A 11 -23.57 -0.15 8.78
CA PHE A 11 -23.87 -1.58 8.69
C PHE A 11 -23.97 -2.04 7.24
N ILE A 12 -24.67 -1.27 6.38
CA ILE A 12 -24.73 -1.57 4.94
C ILE A 12 -23.32 -1.65 4.35
N ARG A 13 -22.43 -0.68 4.66
CA ARG A 13 -21.03 -0.70 4.18
C ARG A 13 -20.29 -1.93 4.68
N ILE A 14 -20.42 -2.30 5.95
CA ILE A 14 -19.78 -3.48 6.53
C ILE A 14 -20.26 -4.76 5.83
N PHE A 15 -21.57 -4.97 5.69
CA PHE A 15 -22.13 -6.15 5.01
C PHE A 15 -21.66 -6.24 3.55
N ARG A 16 -21.64 -5.11 2.84
CA ARG A 16 -21.15 -5.05 1.45
C ARG A 16 -19.65 -5.35 1.38
N LEU A 17 -18.84 -4.88 2.32
CA LEU A 17 -17.42 -5.21 2.41
C LEU A 17 -17.20 -6.71 2.69
N ILE A 18 -17.97 -7.29 3.59
CA ILE A 18 -17.90 -8.73 3.86
C ILE A 18 -18.23 -9.53 2.59
N GLY A 19 -19.33 -9.19 1.90
CA GLY A 19 -19.69 -9.83 0.64
C GLY A 19 -18.61 -9.65 -0.46
N TRP A 20 -18.09 -8.44 -0.59
CA TRP A 20 -16.98 -8.15 -1.50
C TRP A 20 -15.73 -8.97 -1.16
N PHE A 21 -15.39 -9.06 0.12
CA PHE A 21 -14.23 -9.82 0.58
C PHE A 21 -14.34 -11.31 0.19
N PHE A 22 -15.47 -11.95 0.47
CA PHE A 22 -15.70 -13.35 0.11
C PHE A 22 -15.68 -13.56 -1.41
N ALA A 23 -16.32 -12.68 -2.17
CA ALA A 23 -16.33 -12.75 -3.64
C ALA A 23 -14.93 -12.60 -4.21
N THR A 24 -14.13 -11.66 -3.69
CA THR A 24 -12.74 -11.43 -4.12
C THR A 24 -11.85 -12.62 -3.73
N ALA A 25 -11.98 -13.13 -2.50
CA ALA A 25 -11.24 -14.29 -2.04
C ALA A 25 -11.55 -15.54 -2.89
N ALA A 26 -12.82 -15.77 -3.21
CA ALA A 26 -13.24 -16.89 -4.08
C ALA A 26 -12.67 -16.74 -5.49
N ARG A 27 -12.62 -15.51 -6.04
CA ARG A 27 -12.04 -15.22 -7.35
C ARG A 27 -10.52 -15.45 -7.35
N LEU A 28 -9.82 -14.96 -6.31
CA LEU A 28 -8.37 -15.14 -6.16
C LEU A 28 -7.98 -16.62 -5.96
N ARG A 29 -8.82 -17.43 -5.30
CA ARG A 29 -8.57 -18.88 -5.15
C ARG A 29 -8.60 -19.66 -6.47
N ARG A 30 -9.20 -19.11 -7.51
CA ARG A 30 -9.31 -19.74 -8.84
C ARG A 30 -8.19 -19.30 -9.79
N LEU A 31 -7.17 -18.59 -9.28
CA LEU A 31 -6.10 -17.98 -10.09
C LEU A 31 -5.01 -18.96 -10.56
N ASP A 32 -5.16 -20.27 -10.34
CA ASP A 32 -4.21 -21.24 -10.87
C ASP A 32 -4.24 -21.19 -12.41
N GLY A 33 -3.12 -20.76 -13.01
CA GLY A 33 -2.95 -20.62 -14.45
C GLY A 33 -3.22 -19.22 -15.05
N PHE A 34 -3.50 -18.21 -14.24
CA PHE A 34 -3.69 -16.85 -14.74
C PHE A 34 -2.35 -16.16 -15.09
N THR A 35 -2.39 -15.37 -16.15
CA THR A 35 -1.28 -14.49 -16.52
C THR A 35 -1.11 -13.34 -15.50
N LEU A 36 0.08 -12.75 -15.47
CA LEU A 36 0.35 -11.56 -14.64
C LEU A 36 -0.63 -10.41 -14.95
N ALA A 37 -0.96 -10.21 -16.22
CA ALA A 37 -1.90 -9.17 -16.65
C ALA A 37 -3.32 -9.40 -16.11
N GLU A 38 -3.81 -10.63 -16.15
CA GLU A 38 -5.12 -11.00 -15.59
C GLU A 38 -5.16 -10.84 -14.07
N ARG A 39 -4.11 -11.31 -13.36
CA ARG A 39 -3.97 -11.09 -11.92
C ARG A 39 -4.02 -9.59 -11.58
N ASN A 40 -3.24 -8.78 -12.28
CA ASN A 40 -3.16 -7.35 -12.05
C ASN A 40 -4.51 -6.66 -12.30
N ARG A 41 -5.26 -7.08 -13.33
CA ARG A 41 -6.62 -6.59 -13.59
C ARG A 41 -7.54 -6.92 -12.42
N ILE A 42 -7.54 -8.18 -11.93
CA ILE A 42 -8.38 -8.60 -10.80
C ILE A 42 -8.04 -7.80 -9.53
N LEU A 43 -6.77 -7.58 -9.23
CA LEU A 43 -6.35 -6.80 -8.07
C LEU A 43 -6.79 -5.34 -8.17
N ARG A 44 -6.68 -4.73 -9.35
CA ARG A 44 -7.15 -3.36 -9.62
C ARG A 44 -8.65 -3.24 -9.46
N ASP A 45 -9.43 -4.13 -10.10
CA ASP A 45 -10.89 -4.14 -10.05
C ASP A 45 -11.40 -4.34 -8.62
N ALA A 46 -10.80 -5.28 -7.89
CA ALA A 46 -11.14 -5.55 -6.49
C ALA A 46 -10.85 -4.33 -5.61
N SER A 47 -9.71 -3.68 -5.82
CA SER A 47 -9.31 -2.48 -5.08
C SER A 47 -10.25 -1.32 -5.36
N ALA A 48 -10.55 -1.05 -6.62
CA ALA A 48 -11.53 -0.02 -7.02
C ALA A 48 -12.89 -0.25 -6.35
N ARG A 49 -13.35 -1.51 -6.35
CA ARG A 49 -14.63 -1.85 -5.72
C ARG A 49 -14.62 -1.66 -4.21
N CYS A 50 -13.54 -2.05 -3.53
CA CYS A 50 -13.38 -1.84 -2.09
C CYS A 50 -13.46 -0.34 -1.74
N LEU A 51 -12.69 0.48 -2.42
CA LEU A 51 -12.66 1.93 -2.20
C LEU A 51 -14.02 2.56 -2.48
N GLN A 52 -14.72 2.14 -3.54
CA GLN A 52 -16.09 2.59 -3.85
C GLN A 52 -17.09 2.25 -2.74
N LEU A 53 -17.03 1.03 -2.17
CA LEU A 53 -17.91 0.59 -1.09
C LEU A 53 -17.73 1.43 0.18
N LEU A 54 -16.51 1.93 0.40
CA LEU A 54 -16.15 2.79 1.53
C LEU A 54 -16.38 4.29 1.26
N ASN A 55 -16.81 4.64 0.04
CA ASN A 55 -16.89 6.03 -0.44
C ASN A 55 -15.54 6.75 -0.33
N VAL A 56 -14.49 6.06 -0.76
CA VAL A 56 -13.14 6.62 -0.89
C VAL A 56 -12.95 7.10 -2.33
N ARG A 57 -12.63 8.38 -2.48
CA ARG A 57 -12.24 8.99 -3.76
C ARG A 57 -10.74 9.15 -3.80
N VAL A 58 -10.14 8.75 -4.90
CA VAL A 58 -8.69 8.84 -5.10
C VAL A 58 -8.43 9.88 -6.19
N ASP A 59 -7.72 10.93 -5.82
CA ASP A 59 -7.35 12.04 -6.69
C ASP A 59 -5.82 11.96 -6.91
N ALA A 60 -5.40 11.58 -8.11
CA ALA A 60 -4.00 11.66 -8.50
C ALA A 60 -3.70 13.06 -9.03
N ALA A 61 -2.70 13.72 -8.46
CA ALA A 61 -2.29 15.06 -8.88
C ALA A 61 -1.80 15.08 -10.33
N ASN A 62 -1.15 13.99 -10.75
CA ASN A 62 -0.70 13.75 -12.14
C ASN A 62 -1.06 12.31 -12.53
N PRO A 63 -1.25 12.03 -13.82
CA PRO A 63 -1.35 10.66 -14.28
C PRO A 63 -0.06 9.91 -13.91
N PRO A 64 -0.13 8.61 -13.54
CA PRO A 64 1.05 7.83 -13.27
C PRO A 64 2.01 7.91 -14.47
N PRO A 65 3.32 8.09 -14.22
CA PRO A 65 4.29 8.06 -15.30
C PRO A 65 4.21 6.76 -16.08
N GLU A 66 4.25 6.84 -17.41
CA GLU A 66 4.37 5.64 -18.24
C GLU A 66 5.76 5.04 -18.05
N TYR A 67 5.80 3.83 -17.53
CA TYR A 67 7.02 3.06 -17.38
C TYR A 67 6.77 1.60 -17.78
N GLN A 68 7.60 1.13 -18.73
CA GLN A 68 7.56 -0.26 -19.17
C GLN A 68 8.65 -1.06 -18.44
N GLY A 69 8.26 -1.77 -17.41
CA GLY A 69 9.14 -2.59 -16.58
C GLY A 69 8.55 -2.85 -15.20
N SER A 70 9.23 -3.68 -14.43
CA SER A 70 8.84 -3.94 -13.06
C SER A 70 9.25 -2.79 -12.15
N LEU A 71 8.43 -2.54 -11.13
CA LEU A 71 8.60 -1.45 -10.18
C LEU A 71 8.70 -2.00 -8.75
N LEU A 72 9.69 -1.52 -8.02
CA LEU A 72 9.67 -1.56 -6.56
C LEU A 72 8.89 -0.35 -6.06
N VAL A 73 7.62 -0.55 -5.70
CA VAL A 73 6.72 0.53 -5.27
C VAL A 73 6.90 0.79 -3.77
N THR A 74 7.14 2.03 -3.40
CA THR A 74 7.52 2.42 -2.02
C THR A 74 6.65 3.56 -1.51
N PRO A 75 5.43 3.28 -1.06
CA PRO A 75 4.51 4.29 -0.51
C PRO A 75 4.80 4.60 0.96
N ASN A 76 4.34 5.79 1.44
CA ASN A 76 4.14 6.00 2.86
C ASN A 76 2.98 5.15 3.40
N HIS A 77 2.91 4.93 4.72
CA HIS A 77 1.95 3.98 5.32
C HIS A 77 1.13 4.60 6.44
N ILE A 78 -0.17 4.75 6.19
CA ILE A 78 -1.12 5.39 7.11
C ILE A 78 -2.22 4.41 7.51
N SER A 79 -2.73 3.64 6.54
CA SER A 79 -3.95 2.86 6.67
C SER A 79 -3.85 1.52 5.95
N TRP A 80 -4.68 0.56 6.33
CA TRP A 80 -4.91 -0.63 5.50
C TRP A 80 -5.54 -0.30 4.13
N LEU A 81 -6.12 0.90 3.97
CA LEU A 81 -6.62 1.41 2.69
C LEU A 81 -5.49 1.62 1.66
N ASP A 82 -4.27 1.87 2.11
CA ASP A 82 -3.12 2.17 1.25
C ASP A 82 -2.87 1.05 0.22
N ILE A 83 -3.09 -0.21 0.63
CA ILE A 83 -2.95 -1.38 -0.24
C ILE A 83 -3.87 -1.26 -1.45
N PHE A 84 -5.12 -0.84 -1.24
CA PHE A 84 -6.12 -0.70 -2.30
C PHE A 84 -5.86 0.54 -3.14
N VAL A 85 -5.42 1.65 -2.54
CA VAL A 85 -5.06 2.87 -3.26
C VAL A 85 -3.88 2.63 -4.19
N VAL A 86 -2.79 2.02 -3.69
CA VAL A 86 -1.62 1.68 -4.51
C VAL A 86 -1.99 0.72 -5.63
N SER A 87 -2.84 -0.29 -5.36
CA SER A 87 -3.23 -1.29 -6.35
C SER A 87 -4.08 -0.75 -7.51
N LEU A 88 -4.66 0.46 -7.39
CA LEU A 88 -5.31 1.13 -8.52
C LEU A 88 -4.30 1.50 -9.61
N PHE A 89 -3.12 1.94 -9.21
CA PHE A 89 -2.06 2.41 -10.12
C PHE A 89 -1.08 1.29 -10.43
N TYR A 90 -0.60 0.63 -9.38
CA TYR A 90 0.45 -0.38 -9.42
C TYR A 90 0.01 -1.68 -8.72
N PRO A 91 -0.80 -2.53 -9.37
CA PRO A 91 -1.06 -3.87 -8.84
C PRO A 91 0.27 -4.59 -8.59
N SER A 92 0.48 -5.00 -7.35
CA SER A 92 1.79 -5.47 -6.87
C SER A 92 1.66 -6.71 -6.00
N SER A 93 2.75 -7.44 -5.87
CA SER A 93 2.96 -8.37 -4.78
C SER A 93 3.32 -7.57 -3.52
N PHE A 94 2.56 -7.74 -2.45
CA PHE A 94 2.81 -7.03 -1.18
C PHE A 94 3.67 -7.87 -0.25
N ILE A 95 4.37 -7.19 0.66
CA ILE A 95 5.07 -7.85 1.77
C ILE A 95 4.16 -7.81 2.98
N ALA A 96 3.81 -8.98 3.53
CA ALA A 96 2.93 -9.12 4.67
C ALA A 96 3.53 -10.01 5.77
N MET A 97 3.02 -9.86 6.99
CA MET A 97 3.43 -10.69 8.12
C MET A 97 2.97 -12.15 7.93
N LYS A 98 3.81 -13.10 8.32
CA LYS A 98 3.59 -14.54 8.22
C LYS A 98 2.29 -14.99 8.91
N GLU A 99 1.93 -14.31 9.99
CA GLU A 99 0.71 -14.58 10.76
C GLU A 99 -0.55 -14.47 9.90
N LEU A 100 -0.57 -13.56 8.91
CA LEU A 100 -1.69 -13.41 7.98
C LEU A 100 -1.89 -14.65 7.10
N ALA A 101 -0.83 -15.41 6.83
CA ALA A 101 -0.92 -16.64 6.04
C ALA A 101 -1.78 -17.72 6.71
N GLY A 102 -1.84 -17.72 8.06
CA GLY A 102 -2.64 -18.65 8.87
C GLY A 102 -4.11 -18.24 9.06
N TRP A 103 -4.49 -17.02 8.64
CA TRP A 103 -5.87 -16.57 8.84
C TRP A 103 -6.81 -17.27 7.86
N PRO A 104 -7.93 -17.85 8.34
CA PRO A 104 -8.91 -18.50 7.48
C PRO A 104 -9.38 -17.56 6.36
N LEU A 105 -9.45 -18.04 5.13
CA LEU A 105 -9.87 -17.31 3.92
C LEU A 105 -8.93 -16.18 3.49
N ILE A 106 -8.40 -15.37 4.42
CA ILE A 106 -7.48 -14.27 4.14
C ILE A 106 -6.13 -14.81 3.65
N GLY A 107 -5.56 -15.79 4.37
CA GLY A 107 -4.25 -16.34 4.05
C GLY A 107 -4.17 -16.90 2.63
N ALA A 108 -5.19 -17.65 2.20
CA ALA A 108 -5.23 -18.17 0.84
C ALA A 108 -5.39 -17.06 -0.22
N ALA A 109 -6.28 -16.09 0.01
CA ALA A 109 -6.52 -14.98 -0.89
C ALA A 109 -5.26 -14.10 -1.07
N VAL A 110 -4.61 -13.77 0.05
CA VAL A 110 -3.40 -12.93 0.07
C VAL A 110 -2.21 -13.66 -0.59
N ARG A 111 -2.08 -14.99 -0.36
CA ARG A 111 -1.08 -15.82 -1.04
C ARG A 111 -1.27 -15.83 -2.55
N ASN A 112 -2.49 -16.05 -3.01
CA ASN A 112 -2.81 -16.06 -4.45
C ASN A 112 -2.74 -14.67 -5.08
N ALA A 113 -2.83 -13.61 -4.30
CA ALA A 113 -2.51 -12.26 -4.73
C ALA A 113 -1.00 -12.02 -4.94
N GLY A 114 -0.14 -13.03 -4.69
CA GLY A 114 1.31 -12.95 -4.87
C GLY A 114 2.03 -12.32 -3.68
N THR A 115 1.42 -12.32 -2.48
CA THR A 115 2.05 -11.74 -1.29
C THR A 115 3.24 -12.57 -0.83
N VAL A 116 4.34 -11.90 -0.57
CA VAL A 116 5.53 -12.46 0.09
C VAL A 116 5.36 -12.33 1.60
N PHE A 117 5.36 -13.46 2.31
CA PHE A 117 5.20 -13.47 3.76
C PHE A 117 6.54 -13.40 4.47
N ILE A 118 6.62 -12.56 5.50
CA ILE A 118 7.81 -12.37 6.31
C ILE A 118 7.56 -12.71 7.77
N ASP A 119 8.56 -13.31 8.41
CA ASP A 119 8.64 -13.46 9.86
C ASP A 119 9.46 -12.29 10.43
N ARG A 120 8.80 -11.32 11.04
CA ARG A 120 9.47 -10.14 11.62
C ARG A 120 10.23 -10.45 12.90
N SER A 121 9.99 -11.59 13.53
CA SER A 121 10.72 -12.02 14.73
C SER A 121 12.13 -12.50 14.40
N ASN A 122 12.36 -12.91 13.15
CA ASN A 122 13.64 -13.43 12.69
C ASN A 122 14.36 -12.41 11.79
N ARG A 123 15.32 -11.67 12.35
CA ARG A 123 16.16 -10.72 11.57
C ARG A 123 16.97 -11.37 10.45
N LYS A 124 17.15 -12.71 10.48
CA LYS A 124 17.85 -13.46 9.43
C LYS A 124 17.01 -13.66 8.17
N ASP A 125 15.71 -13.36 8.19
CA ASP A 125 14.81 -13.53 7.04
C ASP A 125 14.86 -12.38 6.03
N ILE A 126 15.66 -11.34 6.25
CA ILE A 126 15.77 -10.20 5.32
C ILE A 126 16.34 -10.65 3.97
N ASP A 127 17.37 -11.49 3.96
CA ASP A 127 18.01 -11.94 2.72
C ASP A 127 17.08 -12.83 1.88
N PRO A 128 16.40 -13.86 2.45
CA PRO A 128 15.39 -14.62 1.73
C PRO A 128 14.23 -13.79 1.19
N ILE A 129 13.77 -12.78 1.95
CA ILE A 129 12.70 -11.88 1.52
C ILE A 129 13.18 -11.04 0.34
N THR A 130 14.35 -10.45 0.46
CA THR A 130 14.96 -9.63 -0.61
C THR A 130 15.17 -10.46 -1.87
N ALA A 131 15.57 -11.72 -1.75
CA ALA A 131 15.69 -12.65 -2.87
C ALA A 131 14.33 -12.90 -3.54
N ALA A 132 13.29 -13.23 -2.76
CA ALA A 132 11.94 -13.47 -3.29
C ALA A 132 11.35 -12.22 -3.98
N MET A 133 11.60 -11.03 -3.43
CA MET A 133 11.21 -9.76 -4.06
C MET A 133 11.95 -9.59 -5.39
N SER A 134 13.26 -9.82 -5.41
CA SER A 134 14.09 -9.68 -6.61
C SER A 134 13.64 -10.64 -7.72
N GLU A 135 13.31 -11.88 -7.39
CA GLU A 135 12.79 -12.85 -8.36
C GLU A 135 11.44 -12.41 -8.95
N THR A 136 10.54 -11.89 -8.11
CA THR A 136 9.25 -11.34 -8.57
C THR A 136 9.44 -10.17 -9.54
N LEU A 137 10.38 -9.27 -9.21
CA LEU A 137 10.72 -8.11 -10.04
C LEU A 137 11.36 -8.53 -11.38
N LYS A 138 12.29 -9.49 -11.36
CA LYS A 138 12.91 -10.06 -12.58
C LYS A 138 11.90 -10.76 -13.48
N ALA A 139 10.87 -11.37 -12.90
CA ALA A 139 9.76 -11.99 -13.63
C ALA A 139 8.77 -10.96 -14.22
N GLY A 140 9.03 -9.65 -14.12
CA GLY A 140 8.19 -8.60 -14.68
C GLY A 140 7.04 -8.16 -13.76
N GLY A 141 6.94 -8.71 -12.56
CA GLY A 141 5.92 -8.33 -11.58
C GLY A 141 6.34 -7.11 -10.76
N ASN A 142 5.37 -6.30 -10.32
CA ASN A 142 5.63 -5.24 -9.35
C ASN A 142 5.66 -5.82 -7.93
N VAL A 143 6.51 -5.24 -7.08
CA VAL A 143 6.53 -5.50 -5.64
C VAL A 143 6.29 -4.21 -4.90
N CYS A 144 5.40 -4.23 -3.92
CA CYS A 144 5.14 -3.09 -3.04
C CYS A 144 5.49 -3.44 -1.60
N PHE A 145 6.25 -2.59 -0.95
CA PHE A 145 6.45 -2.64 0.49
C PHE A 145 6.36 -1.25 1.10
N PHE A 146 5.96 -1.19 2.36
CA PHE A 146 5.87 0.06 3.11
C PHE A 146 7.16 0.25 3.91
N PRO A 147 8.07 1.14 3.49
CA PRO A 147 9.40 1.25 4.08
C PRO A 147 9.40 1.82 5.51
N GLU A 148 8.31 2.43 5.97
CA GLU A 148 8.11 2.84 7.37
C GLU A 148 8.01 1.63 8.32
N ALA A 149 7.73 0.43 7.80
CA ALA A 149 7.54 -0.84 8.53
C ALA A 149 6.38 -0.84 9.54
N ARG A 150 5.69 0.26 9.74
CA ARG A 150 4.47 0.42 10.53
C ARG A 150 3.65 1.59 9.99
N THR A 151 2.37 1.66 10.35
CA THR A 151 1.50 2.78 10.00
C THR A 151 1.81 4.01 10.87
N SER A 152 1.74 5.19 10.26
CA SER A 152 1.85 6.51 10.89
C SER A 152 0.47 7.16 11.06
N LEU A 153 0.41 8.32 11.70
CA LEU A 153 -0.81 9.15 11.74
C LEU A 153 -1.06 9.89 10.43
N GLY A 154 -0.08 9.93 9.53
CA GLY A 154 -0.16 10.60 8.25
C GLY A 154 0.22 12.09 8.28
N ASN A 155 0.64 12.63 9.42
CA ASN A 155 1.09 14.02 9.55
C ASN A 155 2.55 14.21 9.13
N GLY A 156 3.26 13.14 8.88
CA GLY A 156 4.62 13.06 8.42
C GLY A 156 4.95 11.63 8.00
N VAL A 157 6.20 11.38 7.64
CA VAL A 157 6.71 10.07 7.24
C VAL A 157 7.70 9.58 8.28
N LEU A 158 7.49 8.39 8.82
CA LEU A 158 8.43 7.77 9.77
C LEU A 158 9.77 7.47 9.09
N PRO A 159 10.87 7.33 9.85
CA PRO A 159 12.16 6.96 9.30
C PRO A 159 12.09 5.64 8.53
N LEU A 160 12.44 5.67 7.26
CA LEU A 160 12.38 4.52 6.38
C LEU A 160 13.48 3.50 6.70
N LYS A 161 13.18 2.22 6.47
CA LYS A 161 14.12 1.09 6.61
C LYS A 161 14.75 0.77 5.27
N ALA A 162 16.09 0.77 5.21
CA ALA A 162 16.85 0.61 3.97
C ALA A 162 16.89 -0.84 3.44
N ALA A 163 16.71 -1.83 4.29
CA ALA A 163 17.05 -3.23 3.98
C ALA A 163 16.42 -3.76 2.69
N LEU A 164 15.12 -3.55 2.48
CA LEU A 164 14.39 -4.12 1.35
C LEU A 164 14.59 -3.34 0.03
N PHE A 165 15.18 -2.15 0.06
CA PHE A 165 15.61 -1.46 -1.18
C PHE A 165 16.69 -2.21 -1.93
N GLN A 166 17.41 -3.13 -1.25
CA GLN A 166 18.36 -4.01 -1.88
C GLN A 166 17.74 -4.86 -3.01
N ALA A 167 16.45 -5.14 -2.94
CA ALA A 167 15.75 -5.89 -3.98
C ALA A 167 15.75 -5.15 -5.34
N ALA A 168 15.67 -3.83 -5.34
CA ALA A 168 15.75 -3.05 -6.58
C ALA A 168 17.14 -3.15 -7.21
N ILE A 169 18.20 -3.07 -6.40
CA ILE A 169 19.59 -3.23 -6.86
C ILE A 169 19.79 -4.62 -7.44
N ASN A 170 19.37 -5.66 -6.71
CA ASN A 170 19.55 -7.07 -7.10
C ASN A 170 18.76 -7.45 -8.37
N SER A 171 17.66 -6.78 -8.63
CA SER A 171 16.80 -7.04 -9.80
C SER A 171 17.07 -6.11 -10.97
N GLY A 172 17.73 -4.97 -10.74
CA GLY A 172 17.90 -3.93 -11.75
C GLY A 172 16.60 -3.24 -12.14
N CYS A 173 15.59 -3.21 -11.24
CA CYS A 173 14.32 -2.55 -11.51
C CYS A 173 14.32 -1.07 -11.09
N ALA A 174 13.32 -0.33 -11.54
CA ALA A 174 13.09 1.04 -11.09
C ALA A 174 12.42 1.07 -9.72
N VAL A 175 12.60 2.17 -8.97
CA VAL A 175 11.94 2.41 -7.67
C VAL A 175 10.91 3.52 -7.83
N GLN A 176 9.66 3.24 -7.45
CA GLN A 176 8.52 4.15 -7.58
C GLN A 176 8.03 4.61 -6.21
N PRO A 177 8.39 5.83 -5.77
CA PRO A 177 7.76 6.43 -4.60
C PRO A 177 6.29 6.76 -4.88
N VAL A 178 5.43 6.65 -3.86
CA VAL A 178 4.03 7.05 -3.93
C VAL A 178 3.66 7.76 -2.63
N ALA A 179 3.37 9.04 -2.68
CA ALA A 179 2.95 9.79 -1.51
C ALA A 179 1.42 9.84 -1.43
N MET A 180 0.87 9.47 -0.27
CA MET A 180 -0.57 9.46 -0.01
C MET A 180 -0.92 10.37 1.15
N ARG A 181 -2.01 11.12 0.99
CA ARG A 181 -2.55 12.03 2.01
C ARG A 181 -4.05 11.84 2.09
N TYR A 182 -4.57 11.71 3.31
CA TYR A 182 -5.99 11.44 3.54
C TYR A 182 -6.73 12.66 4.08
N TYR A 183 -7.96 12.85 3.56
CA TYR A 183 -8.84 13.97 3.90
C TYR A 183 -10.25 13.48 4.22
N ALA A 184 -10.90 14.16 5.16
CA ALA A 184 -12.32 14.00 5.45
C ALA A 184 -12.92 15.39 5.72
N GLY A 185 -14.07 15.70 5.09
CA GLY A 185 -14.68 17.03 5.20
C GLY A 185 -13.76 18.16 4.73
N GLY A 186 -12.94 17.92 3.71
CA GLY A 186 -12.02 18.92 3.12
C GLY A 186 -10.76 19.20 3.93
N ARG A 187 -10.49 18.46 5.01
CA ARG A 187 -9.30 18.64 5.87
C ARG A 187 -8.52 17.35 6.01
N ARG A 188 -7.20 17.46 6.23
CA ARG A 188 -6.35 16.31 6.61
C ARG A 188 -6.97 15.57 7.78
N THR A 189 -6.88 14.24 7.77
CA THR A 189 -7.51 13.41 8.79
C THR A 189 -6.64 12.26 9.24
N GLU A 190 -6.55 12.07 10.54
CA GLU A 190 -5.95 10.90 11.18
C GLU A 190 -6.98 9.76 11.37
N ALA A 191 -8.26 10.01 11.11
CA ALA A 191 -9.35 9.07 11.40
C ALA A 191 -9.30 7.78 10.58
N VAL A 192 -8.51 7.74 9.51
CA VAL A 192 -8.25 6.54 8.69
C VAL A 192 -7.00 5.79 9.13
N SER A 193 -6.17 6.40 9.99
CA SER A 193 -4.91 5.79 10.42
C SER A 193 -5.15 4.48 11.15
N PHE A 194 -4.28 3.52 10.87
CA PHE A 194 -4.23 2.23 11.56
C PHE A 194 -3.20 2.24 12.72
N ALA A 195 -2.51 3.37 12.94
CA ALA A 195 -1.56 3.51 14.02
C ALA A 195 -2.28 3.43 15.39
N HIS A 196 -1.77 2.57 16.27
CA HIS A 196 -2.25 2.42 17.65
C HIS A 196 -3.72 1.99 17.81
N VAL A 197 -4.35 1.47 16.76
CA VAL A 197 -5.74 0.98 16.81
C VAL A 197 -5.86 -0.46 16.30
N GLY A 198 -6.80 -1.23 16.87
CA GLY A 198 -7.11 -2.57 16.36
C GLY A 198 -7.97 -2.52 15.09
N LEU A 199 -7.96 -3.61 14.33
CA LEU A 199 -8.65 -3.73 13.04
C LEU A 199 -10.13 -3.35 13.11
N ILE A 200 -10.86 -3.86 14.10
CA ILE A 200 -12.31 -3.62 14.25
C ILE A 200 -12.58 -2.13 14.49
N ARG A 201 -11.78 -1.48 15.34
CA ARG A 201 -11.91 -0.06 15.62
C ARG A 201 -11.60 0.78 14.39
N SER A 202 -10.52 0.46 13.67
CA SER A 202 -10.15 1.14 12.43
C SER A 202 -11.23 0.99 11.36
N LEU A 203 -11.74 -0.22 11.15
CA LEU A 203 -12.86 -0.47 10.23
C LEU A 203 -14.07 0.40 10.58
N TRP A 204 -14.44 0.43 11.88
CA TRP A 204 -15.57 1.25 12.34
C TRP A 204 -15.33 2.74 12.12
N GLN A 205 -14.11 3.24 12.33
CA GLN A 205 -13.74 4.63 12.04
C GLN A 205 -13.90 4.94 10.55
N VAL A 206 -13.34 4.11 9.68
CA VAL A 206 -13.40 4.28 8.21
C VAL A 206 -14.84 4.28 7.70
N VAL A 207 -15.66 3.27 8.06
CA VAL A 207 -17.06 3.20 7.59
C VAL A 207 -17.94 4.32 8.16
N SER A 208 -17.50 4.98 9.23
CA SER A 208 -18.21 6.09 9.86
C SER A 208 -17.97 7.42 9.16
N LEU A 209 -16.97 7.54 8.31
CA LEU A 209 -16.71 8.76 7.54
C LEU A 209 -17.66 8.82 6.33
N PRO A 210 -18.34 9.96 6.08
CA PRO A 210 -19.22 10.12 4.93
C PRO A 210 -18.50 9.94 3.61
N GLU A 211 -17.35 10.59 3.48
CA GLU A 211 -16.44 10.51 2.34
C GLU A 211 -15.01 10.58 2.85
N ILE A 212 -14.15 9.82 2.20
CA ILE A 212 -12.71 9.90 2.37
C ILE A 212 -12.12 10.30 1.01
N ARG A 213 -11.25 11.30 1.00
CA ARG A 213 -10.47 11.65 -0.17
C ARG A 213 -9.02 11.28 0.05
N VAL A 214 -8.39 10.74 -0.97
CA VAL A 214 -6.96 10.40 -0.95
C VAL A 214 -6.30 11.16 -2.08
N SER A 215 -5.42 12.09 -1.73
CA SER A 215 -4.50 12.68 -2.71
C SER A 215 -3.31 11.77 -2.87
N VAL A 216 -2.99 11.45 -4.11
CA VAL A 216 -1.86 10.59 -4.47
C VAL A 216 -0.91 11.37 -5.36
N ASP A 217 0.34 11.47 -4.93
CA ASP A 217 1.41 12.10 -5.70
C ASP A 217 2.40 11.02 -6.15
N ILE A 218 2.59 10.93 -7.47
CA ILE A 218 3.40 9.91 -8.11
C ILE A 218 4.45 10.63 -8.98
N PRO A 219 5.73 10.67 -8.56
CA PRO A 219 6.80 11.27 -9.35
C PRO A 219 7.25 10.31 -10.46
N PRO A 220 8.10 10.75 -11.39
CA PRO A 220 8.89 9.82 -12.20
C PRO A 220 9.64 8.83 -11.29
N PRO A 221 9.73 7.54 -11.68
CA PRO A 221 10.48 6.56 -10.91
C PRO A 221 11.98 6.86 -10.95
N LEU A 222 12.69 6.43 -9.92
CA LEU A 222 14.13 6.30 -9.98
C LEU A 222 14.45 5.18 -10.99
N LEU A 223 15.05 5.53 -12.10
CA LEU A 223 15.30 4.59 -13.20
C LEU A 223 16.37 3.56 -12.83
N PRO A 224 16.43 2.39 -13.51
CA PRO A 224 17.43 1.36 -13.23
C PRO A 224 18.87 1.88 -13.25
N GLN A 225 19.18 2.80 -14.17
CA GLN A 225 20.51 3.42 -14.27
C GLN A 225 20.86 4.21 -13.00
N GLU A 226 19.90 4.94 -12.44
CA GLU A 226 20.10 5.70 -11.20
C GLU A 226 20.20 4.75 -9.98
N VAL A 227 19.39 3.68 -9.96
CA VAL A 227 19.40 2.67 -8.89
C VAL A 227 20.72 1.92 -8.85
N GLN A 228 21.32 1.57 -10.00
CA GLN A 228 22.59 0.84 -10.10
C GLN A 228 23.79 1.63 -9.57
N HIS A 229 23.74 2.96 -9.59
CA HIS A 229 24.81 3.83 -9.10
C HIS A 229 24.65 4.22 -7.63
N LYS A 230 23.61 3.74 -6.95
CA LYS A 230 23.30 4.04 -5.54
C LYS A 230 23.35 2.80 -4.68
N ASP A 231 23.72 2.97 -3.42
CA ASP A 231 23.45 1.95 -2.41
C ASP A 231 22.00 2.03 -1.89
N ARG A 232 21.62 1.03 -1.12
CA ARG A 232 20.25 0.96 -0.56
C ARG A 232 19.91 2.10 0.39
N PHE A 233 20.89 2.73 1.02
CA PHE A 233 20.69 3.86 1.92
C PHE A 233 20.45 5.14 1.12
N GLU A 234 21.18 5.38 0.04
CA GLU A 234 21.00 6.50 -0.86
C GLU A 234 19.64 6.45 -1.58
N ILE A 235 19.21 5.24 -2.00
CA ILE A 235 17.86 5.04 -2.56
C ILE A 235 16.80 5.35 -1.51
N LYS A 236 16.93 4.80 -0.29
CA LYS A 236 16.05 5.07 0.84
C LYS A 236 15.98 6.58 1.14
N ASP A 237 17.11 7.28 1.17
CA ASP A 237 17.16 8.72 1.47
C ASP A 237 16.49 9.56 0.38
N SER A 238 16.65 9.20 -0.89
CA SER A 238 15.94 9.81 -2.00
C SER A 238 14.42 9.66 -1.87
N VAL A 239 13.95 8.45 -1.54
CA VAL A 239 12.54 8.15 -1.31
C VAL A 239 12.01 8.88 -0.06
N GLN A 240 12.77 8.87 1.06
CA GLN A 240 12.41 9.57 2.30
C GLN A 240 12.22 11.06 2.06
N ALA A 241 13.15 11.69 1.35
CA ALA A 241 13.10 13.11 1.05
C ALA A 241 11.84 13.47 0.25
N TYR A 242 11.55 12.69 -0.80
CA TYR A 242 10.36 12.90 -1.62
C TYR A 242 9.07 12.72 -0.82
N LEU A 243 8.90 11.57 -0.14
CA LEU A 243 7.69 11.28 0.62
C LEU A 243 7.46 12.33 1.71
N SER A 244 8.53 12.73 2.43
CA SER A 244 8.44 13.75 3.49
C SER A 244 8.01 15.10 2.92
N ALA A 245 8.59 15.54 1.82
CA ALA A 245 8.22 16.80 1.18
C ALA A 245 6.72 16.83 0.79
N GLN A 246 6.24 15.75 0.17
CA GLN A 246 4.83 15.68 -0.26
C GLN A 246 3.87 15.56 0.91
N VAL A 247 4.17 14.73 1.91
CA VAL A 247 3.27 14.53 3.06
C VAL A 247 3.22 15.77 3.95
N LEU A 248 4.33 16.50 4.10
CA LEU A 248 4.40 17.70 4.92
C LEU A 248 3.83 18.94 4.25
N ALA A 249 3.64 18.96 2.93
CA ALA A 249 3.23 20.14 2.15
C ALA A 249 1.96 20.83 2.71
N ASP A 250 1.02 20.07 3.28
CA ASP A 250 -0.21 20.58 3.90
C ASP A 250 -0.50 19.94 5.26
N SER A 251 0.53 19.48 5.96
CA SER A 251 0.37 18.83 7.27
C SER A 251 -0.02 19.85 8.34
N PRO A 252 -1.08 19.59 9.12
CA PRO A 252 -1.52 20.48 10.19
C PRO A 252 -0.60 20.45 11.42
N ALA A 253 0.25 19.44 11.55
CA ALA A 253 1.15 19.27 12.69
C ALA A 253 2.43 18.52 12.26
N PRO A 254 3.33 19.16 11.51
CA PRO A 254 4.51 18.50 10.93
C PRO A 254 5.52 17.98 11.98
N GLU A 255 5.46 18.46 13.20
CA GLU A 255 6.47 18.18 14.24
C GLU A 255 6.15 16.99 15.14
N ARG A 256 4.97 16.36 15.03
CA ARG A 256 4.57 15.22 15.89
C ARG A 256 4.89 13.88 15.23
N LEU A 257 6.17 13.64 14.96
CA LEU A 257 6.69 12.36 14.45
C LEU A 257 7.28 11.46 15.57
N LEU A 258 6.84 11.64 16.80
CA LEU A 258 7.30 10.83 17.94
C LEU A 258 6.41 9.63 18.21
#